data_c6cc6c67d77a24edd1ffbf28a11d17a8
#
_entry.id   c6cc6c67d77a24edd1ffbf28a11d17a8
#
_cell.length_a   1.000
_cell.length_b   1.000
_cell.length_c   1.000
_cell.angle_alpha   90.00
_cell.angle_beta   90.00
_cell.angle_gamma   90.00
#
_symmetry.space_group_name_H-M   'P 1'
#
loop_
_entity.id
_entity.type
_entity.pdbx_description
1 polymer ?
#
loop_
_entity_poly.entity_id
_entity_poly.type
_entity_poly.pdbx_seq_one_letter_code
_entity_poly.pdbx_strand_id
1 'polypeptide(L)'
;MKIEDVAREANVSPATVSRVLNHPEIVRPELRDKVMRHIANLSYTPDSAARALKSGRMRTIGAIVPTLALGIFAEGVEALQNRLSESGYTLFIANSQYNQRRELQEMQNLIERGIDGIVLVGGSHGRELRALVEQTGVPVITTYVSKAGGGIPAIGIDNERATREITEFLLSLGHVRFGAIANISPSNDRSRARLDGIQRALAEAGIRLQPTQVIRADYSLAQGRSALRQLLTDHPDTTAVICTTDTLAIGAMSEARKMGLSVPQALSITGFDDVELSSQVDPPLTTISIPAAEIGRGAADYLINAIAGRPVPKSVLLPYRLVMRSSTASPRTAKRLPRRPR
;
A
#
# COMPACT_ATOMS: atom_id res chain seq x y z
N MET A 1 38.94 -8.06 -1.75
CA MET A 1 39.71 -7.17 -2.65
C MET A 1 39.46 -5.73 -2.24
N LYS A 2 40.49 -4.88 -2.22
CA LYS A 2 40.39 -3.50 -1.73
C LYS A 2 40.58 -2.50 -2.89
N ILE A 3 40.19 -1.25 -2.68
CA ILE A 3 40.35 -0.18 -3.70
C ILE A 3 41.82 0.04 -4.10
N GLU A 4 42.77 -0.24 -3.19
CA GLU A 4 44.19 -0.17 -3.39
C GLU A 4 44.68 -1.22 -4.44
N ASP A 5 44.03 -2.39 -4.51
CA ASP A 5 44.37 -3.43 -5.48
C ASP A 5 43.97 -3.00 -6.89
N VAL A 6 42.77 -2.40 -7.03
CA VAL A 6 42.34 -1.83 -8.34
C VAL A 6 43.25 -0.67 -8.73
N ALA A 7 43.64 0.19 -7.79
CA ALA A 7 44.51 1.32 -8.06
C ALA A 7 45.87 0.88 -8.56
N ARG A 8 46.46 -0.15 -7.96
CA ARG A 8 47.73 -0.74 -8.35
C ARG A 8 47.66 -1.33 -9.75
N GLU A 9 46.68 -2.16 -10.05
CA GLU A 9 46.50 -2.79 -11.37
C GLU A 9 46.21 -1.78 -12.48
N ALA A 10 45.43 -0.74 -12.18
CA ALA A 10 45.14 0.33 -13.12
C ALA A 10 46.29 1.37 -13.24
N ASN A 11 47.33 1.25 -12.42
CA ASN A 11 48.42 2.23 -12.30
C ASN A 11 47.91 3.67 -12.09
N VAL A 12 47.07 3.84 -11.08
CA VAL A 12 46.48 5.13 -10.64
C VAL A 12 46.44 5.21 -9.12
N SER A 13 46.13 6.37 -8.57
CA SER A 13 45.94 6.49 -7.14
C SER A 13 44.55 5.94 -6.71
N PRO A 14 44.41 5.45 -5.45
CA PRO A 14 43.09 5.09 -4.89
C PRO A 14 42.07 6.22 -4.98
N ALA A 15 42.53 7.47 -4.85
CA ALA A 15 41.69 8.66 -5.02
C ALA A 15 41.13 8.78 -6.45
N THR A 16 41.93 8.37 -7.47
CA THR A 16 41.48 8.35 -8.86
C THR A 16 40.43 7.26 -9.09
N VAL A 17 40.61 6.06 -8.52
CA VAL A 17 39.61 4.98 -8.58
C VAL A 17 38.30 5.44 -7.91
N SER A 18 38.41 6.04 -6.70
CA SER A 18 37.25 6.58 -6.01
C SER A 18 36.51 7.67 -6.82
N ARG A 19 37.27 8.53 -7.54
CA ARG A 19 36.70 9.58 -8.38
C ARG A 19 36.00 8.99 -9.62
N VAL A 20 36.56 7.98 -10.24
CA VAL A 20 35.90 7.25 -11.35
C VAL A 20 34.59 6.63 -10.92
N LEU A 21 34.52 6.06 -9.72
CA LEU A 21 33.32 5.41 -9.19
C LEU A 21 32.22 6.39 -8.75
N ASN A 22 32.60 7.55 -8.18
CA ASN A 22 31.63 8.46 -7.57
C ASN A 22 31.31 9.69 -8.43
N HIS A 23 32.22 10.09 -9.32
CA HIS A 23 32.16 11.28 -10.17
C HIS A 23 32.71 11.01 -11.55
N PRO A 24 32.16 10.03 -12.30
CA PRO A 24 32.68 9.63 -13.62
C PRO A 24 32.63 10.77 -14.64
N GLU A 25 31.73 11.73 -14.43
CA GLU A 25 31.54 12.90 -15.32
C GLU A 25 32.73 13.88 -15.32
N ILE A 26 33.51 13.94 -14.25
CA ILE A 26 34.67 14.83 -14.14
C ILE A 26 36.01 14.11 -14.50
N VAL A 27 35.97 12.83 -14.89
CA VAL A 27 37.15 12.04 -15.27
C VAL A 27 37.20 11.90 -16.75
N ARG A 28 38.42 12.04 -17.33
CA ARG A 28 38.66 11.83 -18.79
C ARG A 28 38.18 10.45 -19.21
N PRO A 29 37.48 10.32 -20.35
CA PRO A 29 36.89 9.05 -20.79
C PRO A 29 37.89 7.88 -20.83
N GLU A 30 39.12 8.10 -21.37
CA GLU A 30 40.13 7.04 -21.49
C GLU A 30 40.55 6.51 -20.11
N LEU A 31 40.70 7.39 -19.13
CA LEU A 31 41.08 7.02 -17.76
C LEU A 31 39.94 6.30 -17.04
N ARG A 32 38.71 6.78 -17.24
CA ARG A 32 37.51 6.13 -16.70
C ARG A 32 37.38 4.71 -17.23
N ASP A 33 37.47 4.51 -18.57
CA ASP A 33 37.30 3.22 -19.22
C ASP A 33 38.43 2.24 -18.84
N LYS A 34 39.65 2.76 -18.63
CA LYS A 34 40.77 1.98 -18.10
C LYS A 34 40.46 1.44 -16.71
N VAL A 35 40.07 2.30 -15.78
CA VAL A 35 39.78 1.93 -14.38
C VAL A 35 38.59 0.99 -14.31
N MET A 36 37.53 1.24 -15.09
CA MET A 36 36.34 0.37 -15.14
C MET A 36 36.64 -1.04 -15.63
N ARG A 37 37.53 -1.20 -16.61
CA ARG A 37 38.01 -2.52 -17.06
C ARG A 37 38.72 -3.29 -15.94
N HIS A 38 39.60 -2.64 -15.18
CA HIS A 38 40.28 -3.28 -14.04
C HIS A 38 39.32 -3.64 -12.91
N ILE A 39 38.31 -2.79 -12.62
CA ILE A 39 37.23 -3.09 -11.67
C ILE A 39 36.48 -4.35 -12.08
N ALA A 40 36.09 -4.47 -13.35
CA ALA A 40 35.40 -5.64 -13.88
C ALA A 40 36.26 -6.91 -13.83
N ASN A 41 37.53 -6.83 -14.29
CA ASN A 41 38.46 -7.97 -14.30
C ASN A 41 38.74 -8.50 -12.89
N LEU A 42 38.84 -7.62 -11.93
CA LEU A 42 39.11 -7.97 -10.53
C LEU A 42 37.81 -8.30 -9.73
N SER A 43 36.63 -8.22 -10.35
CA SER A 43 35.35 -8.35 -9.67
C SER A 43 35.26 -7.50 -8.38
N TYR A 44 35.89 -6.32 -8.47
CA TYR A 44 35.90 -5.41 -7.30
C TYR A 44 34.53 -4.79 -7.10
N THR A 45 33.96 -5.01 -5.93
CA THR A 45 32.73 -4.33 -5.47
C THR A 45 33.12 -3.25 -4.46
N PRO A 46 32.76 -1.98 -4.71
CA PRO A 46 33.05 -0.91 -3.78
C PRO A 46 32.44 -1.16 -2.40
N ASP A 47 33.22 -0.98 -1.35
CA ASP A 47 32.74 -1.13 0.02
C ASP A 47 31.76 0.01 0.36
N SER A 48 30.50 -0.35 0.61
CA SER A 48 29.44 0.59 1.00
C SER A 48 29.72 1.23 2.37
N ALA A 49 30.31 0.50 3.30
CA ALA A 49 30.67 1.03 4.61
C ALA A 49 31.77 2.10 4.52
N ALA A 50 32.78 1.88 3.67
CA ALA A 50 33.83 2.88 3.42
C ALA A 50 33.29 4.16 2.75
N ARG A 51 32.30 4.02 1.86
CA ARG A 51 31.58 5.17 1.28
C ARG A 51 30.74 5.91 2.31
N ALA A 52 30.03 5.18 3.18
CA ALA A 52 29.20 5.75 4.24
C ALA A 52 30.06 6.56 5.24
N LEU A 53 31.22 6.06 5.64
CA LEU A 53 32.16 6.79 6.49
C LEU A 53 32.59 8.14 5.88
N LYS A 54 32.76 8.21 4.57
CA LYS A 54 33.18 9.43 3.87
C LYS A 54 32.02 10.41 3.62
N SER A 55 30.82 9.90 3.30
CA SER A 55 29.65 10.70 2.93
C SER A 55 28.71 10.98 4.11
N GLY A 56 28.83 10.25 5.22
CA GLY A 56 27.89 10.26 6.34
C GLY A 56 26.52 9.62 5.99
N ARG A 57 26.42 8.91 4.84
CA ARG A 57 25.14 8.36 4.35
C ARG A 57 25.35 6.95 3.80
N MET A 58 24.43 6.04 4.18
CA MET A 58 24.43 4.66 3.69
C MET A 58 23.78 4.49 2.30
N ARG A 59 23.06 5.51 1.83
CA ARG A 59 22.21 5.45 0.62
C ARG A 59 21.21 4.30 0.66
N THR A 60 20.59 4.13 1.83
CA THR A 60 19.65 3.04 2.09
C THR A 60 18.35 3.60 2.68
N ILE A 61 17.23 3.19 2.13
CA ILE A 61 15.89 3.52 2.62
C ILE A 61 15.23 2.26 3.14
N GLY A 62 14.56 2.36 4.29
CA GLY A 62 13.71 1.31 4.82
C GLY A 62 12.25 1.51 4.41
N ALA A 63 11.53 0.42 4.12
CA ALA A 63 10.07 0.43 4.00
C ALA A 63 9.49 -0.65 4.92
N ILE A 64 8.59 -0.26 5.82
CA ILE A 64 7.88 -1.19 6.69
C ILE A 64 6.46 -1.31 6.17
N VAL A 65 6.17 -2.45 5.54
CA VAL A 65 4.85 -2.75 4.97
C VAL A 65 4.09 -3.74 5.84
N PRO A 66 2.75 -3.70 5.89
CA PRO A 66 2.01 -4.66 6.70
C PRO A 66 1.99 -6.06 6.10
N THR A 67 2.12 -6.20 4.78
CA THR A 67 2.20 -7.48 4.07
C THR A 67 2.62 -7.26 2.62
N LEU A 68 3.29 -8.24 2.03
CA LEU A 68 3.56 -8.29 0.58
C LEU A 68 2.58 -9.20 -0.17
N ALA A 69 1.65 -9.85 0.54
CA ALA A 69 0.67 -10.74 -0.07
C ALA A 69 -0.46 -9.99 -0.81
N LEU A 70 -0.62 -8.69 -0.58
CA LEU A 70 -1.60 -7.86 -1.29
C LEU A 70 -0.92 -7.12 -2.44
N GLY A 71 -1.41 -7.32 -3.66
CA GLY A 71 -0.83 -6.74 -4.89
C GLY A 71 -0.65 -5.23 -4.85
N ILE A 72 -1.55 -4.53 -4.17
CA ILE A 72 -1.50 -3.08 -4.02
C ILE A 72 -0.22 -2.59 -3.32
N PHE A 73 0.31 -3.34 -2.35
CA PHE A 73 1.57 -2.98 -1.71
C PHE A 73 2.78 -3.36 -2.57
N ALA A 74 2.69 -4.47 -3.32
CA ALA A 74 3.75 -4.88 -4.24
C ALA A 74 3.97 -3.82 -5.33
N GLU A 75 2.90 -3.31 -5.95
CA GLU A 75 2.95 -2.23 -6.95
C GLU A 75 3.58 -0.95 -6.39
N GLY A 76 3.15 -0.52 -5.20
CA GLY A 76 3.71 0.67 -4.55
C GLY A 76 5.19 0.52 -4.17
N VAL A 77 5.59 -0.66 -3.69
CA VAL A 77 6.98 -0.98 -3.34
C VAL A 77 7.86 -1.02 -4.60
N GLU A 78 7.38 -1.60 -5.69
CA GLU A 78 8.10 -1.62 -6.96
C GLU A 78 8.36 -0.21 -7.48
N ALA A 79 7.34 0.63 -7.50
CA ALA A 79 7.46 2.02 -7.93
C ALA A 79 8.39 2.84 -7.02
N LEU A 80 8.33 2.62 -5.69
CA LEU A 80 9.25 3.18 -4.71
C LEU A 80 10.69 2.76 -4.99
N GLN A 81 10.94 1.46 -5.17
CA GLN A 81 12.27 0.92 -5.43
C GLN A 81 12.87 1.46 -6.72
N ASN A 82 12.11 1.48 -7.81
CA ASN A 82 12.56 1.97 -9.10
C ASN A 82 12.99 3.44 -8.99
N ARG A 83 12.17 4.29 -8.37
CA ARG A 83 12.48 5.71 -8.20
C ARG A 83 13.68 5.97 -7.28
N LEU A 84 13.83 5.18 -6.21
CA LEU A 84 14.99 5.23 -5.31
C LEU A 84 16.28 4.80 -6.03
N SER A 85 16.22 3.74 -6.84
CA SER A 85 17.35 3.22 -7.61
C SER A 85 17.89 4.25 -8.59
N GLU A 86 17.03 4.99 -9.29
CA GLU A 86 17.42 6.11 -10.17
C GLU A 86 18.24 7.18 -9.43
N SER A 87 18.03 7.32 -8.13
CA SER A 87 18.74 8.27 -7.27
C SER A 87 19.88 7.64 -6.48
N GLY A 88 20.23 6.38 -6.76
CA GLY A 88 21.34 5.65 -6.16
C GLY A 88 21.08 5.19 -4.72
N TYR A 89 19.80 5.01 -4.33
CA TYR A 89 19.41 4.43 -3.05
C TYR A 89 19.02 2.96 -3.19
N THR A 90 19.33 2.17 -2.17
CA THR A 90 18.87 0.79 -2.02
C THR A 90 17.66 0.73 -1.08
N LEU A 91 16.65 -0.07 -1.40
CA LEU A 91 15.48 -0.28 -0.57
C LEU A 91 15.61 -1.55 0.27
N PHE A 92 15.45 -1.43 1.59
CA PHE A 92 15.22 -2.55 2.52
C PHE A 92 13.75 -2.63 2.87
N ILE A 93 13.17 -3.83 2.80
CA ILE A 93 11.76 -4.06 3.07
C ILE A 93 11.63 -4.90 4.34
N ALA A 94 10.80 -4.44 5.27
CA ALA A 94 10.40 -5.18 6.47
C ALA A 94 8.88 -5.36 6.51
N ASN A 95 8.41 -6.41 7.19
CA ASN A 95 6.99 -6.76 7.26
C ASN A 95 6.47 -6.72 8.69
N SER A 96 5.56 -5.78 8.98
CA SER A 96 4.99 -5.60 10.32
C SER A 96 3.82 -6.54 10.65
N GLN A 97 3.20 -7.20 9.66
CA GLN A 97 2.01 -8.06 9.81
C GLN A 97 0.86 -7.38 10.57
N TYR A 98 0.62 -6.10 10.33
CA TYR A 98 -0.37 -5.30 11.07
C TYR A 98 -0.16 -5.31 12.60
N ASN A 99 1.07 -5.54 13.08
CA ASN A 99 1.41 -5.60 14.50
C ASN A 99 2.33 -4.42 14.87
N GLN A 100 1.84 -3.53 15.75
CA GLN A 100 2.60 -2.33 16.16
C GLN A 100 3.90 -2.63 16.89
N ARG A 101 3.97 -3.73 17.68
CA ARG A 101 5.22 -4.11 18.35
C ARG A 101 6.26 -4.57 17.33
N ARG A 102 5.82 -5.33 16.33
CA ARG A 102 6.70 -5.77 15.24
C ARG A 102 7.11 -4.58 14.38
N GLU A 103 6.21 -3.66 14.09
CA GLU A 103 6.53 -2.42 13.36
C GLU A 103 7.65 -1.64 14.07
N LEU A 104 7.56 -1.47 15.40
CA LEU A 104 8.60 -0.83 16.21
C LEU A 104 9.93 -1.61 16.15
N GLN A 105 9.90 -2.93 16.28
CA GLN A 105 11.10 -3.76 16.21
C GLN A 105 11.80 -3.63 14.85
N GLU A 106 11.02 -3.69 13.75
CA GLU A 106 11.58 -3.54 12.40
C GLU A 106 12.13 -2.11 12.18
N MET A 107 11.50 -1.10 12.75
CA MET A 107 12.00 0.27 12.75
C MET A 107 13.37 0.37 13.44
N GLN A 108 13.53 -0.24 14.63
CA GLN A 108 14.79 -0.29 15.36
C GLN A 108 15.87 -1.00 14.55
N ASN A 109 15.57 -2.19 14.01
CA ASN A 109 16.48 -2.97 13.18
C ASN A 109 16.98 -2.19 11.95
N LEU A 110 16.11 -1.41 11.33
CA LEU A 110 16.47 -0.59 10.17
C LEU A 110 17.36 0.60 10.58
N ILE A 111 17.03 1.28 11.68
CA ILE A 111 17.84 2.39 12.21
C ILE A 111 19.24 1.91 12.59
N GLU A 112 19.37 0.77 13.27
CA GLU A 112 20.67 0.16 13.63
C GLU A 112 21.54 -0.14 12.40
N ARG A 113 20.92 -0.41 11.25
CA ARG A 113 21.61 -0.60 9.95
C ARG A 113 21.97 0.70 9.26
N GLY A 114 21.66 1.86 9.87
CA GLY A 114 22.07 3.18 9.37
C GLY A 114 21.27 3.65 8.16
N ILE A 115 19.98 3.33 8.07
CA ILE A 115 19.15 3.84 6.96
C ILE A 115 19.05 5.38 6.98
N ASP A 116 18.93 5.97 5.78
CA ASP A 116 18.85 7.43 5.62
C ASP A 116 17.40 7.94 5.64
N GLY A 117 16.41 7.05 5.55
CA GLY A 117 14.99 7.41 5.57
C GLY A 117 14.08 6.19 5.65
N ILE A 118 12.81 6.40 6.01
CA ILE A 118 11.84 5.32 6.23
C ILE A 118 10.49 5.66 5.59
N VAL A 119 9.92 4.65 4.92
CA VAL A 119 8.52 4.63 4.48
C VAL A 119 7.71 3.72 5.40
N LEU A 120 6.60 4.24 5.90
CA LEU A 120 5.61 3.51 6.69
C LEU A 120 4.30 3.40 5.91
N VAL A 121 3.41 2.49 6.32
CA VAL A 121 2.10 2.31 5.71
C VAL A 121 0.98 2.56 6.72
N GLY A 122 0.12 3.54 6.43
CA GLY A 122 -0.96 3.97 7.31
C GLY A 122 -0.53 5.09 8.27
N GLY A 123 -1.46 5.57 9.08
CA GLY A 123 -1.23 6.68 10.02
C GLY A 123 -1.35 6.27 11.49
N SER A 124 -1.70 5.02 11.80
CA SER A 124 -1.90 4.51 13.17
C SER A 124 -0.65 3.84 13.72
N HIS A 125 0.41 4.61 13.92
CA HIS A 125 1.66 4.11 14.51
C HIS A 125 1.63 4.20 16.04
N GLY A 126 2.30 3.25 16.72
CA GLY A 126 2.45 3.22 18.17
C GLY A 126 3.15 4.48 18.72
N ARG A 127 2.90 4.79 20.00
CA ARG A 127 3.51 5.95 20.65
C ARG A 127 5.05 5.84 20.67
N GLU A 128 5.56 4.66 20.96
CA GLU A 128 7.01 4.39 21.02
C GLU A 128 7.69 4.58 19.65
N LEU A 129 7.03 4.15 18.55
CA LEU A 129 7.57 4.35 17.21
C LEU A 129 7.66 5.85 16.89
N ARG A 130 6.63 6.63 17.21
CA ARG A 130 6.65 8.09 16.98
C ARG A 130 7.76 8.76 17.78
N ALA A 131 7.93 8.38 19.06
CA ALA A 131 9.03 8.89 19.89
C ALA A 131 10.41 8.55 19.30
N LEU A 132 10.56 7.34 18.75
CA LEU A 132 11.79 6.91 18.10
C LEU A 132 12.09 7.74 16.84
N VAL A 133 11.06 8.04 16.02
CA VAL A 133 11.19 8.93 14.85
C VAL A 133 11.68 10.32 15.25
N GLU A 134 11.07 10.91 16.28
CA GLU A 134 11.45 12.23 16.80
C GLU A 134 12.88 12.23 17.35
N GLN A 135 13.26 11.18 18.08
CA GLN A 135 14.58 11.04 18.71
C GLN A 135 15.71 10.88 17.69
N THR A 136 15.47 10.09 16.64
CA THR A 136 16.52 9.78 15.66
C THR A 136 16.69 10.85 14.58
N GLY A 137 15.64 11.63 14.33
CA GLY A 137 15.62 12.65 13.27
C GLY A 137 15.69 12.08 11.85
N VAL A 138 15.58 10.74 11.69
CA VAL A 138 15.54 10.09 10.37
C VAL A 138 14.29 10.55 9.62
N PRO A 139 14.39 11.03 8.37
CA PRO A 139 13.25 11.37 7.56
C PRO A 139 12.27 10.21 7.40
N VAL A 140 10.99 10.45 7.72
CA VAL A 140 9.92 9.45 7.66
C VAL A 140 8.76 10.00 6.84
N ILE A 141 8.15 9.15 6.02
CA ILE A 141 6.87 9.42 5.36
C ILE A 141 5.94 8.22 5.52
N THR A 142 4.66 8.46 5.75
CA THR A 142 3.64 7.43 5.74
C THR A 142 2.84 7.45 4.44
N THR A 143 2.36 6.28 4.02
CA THR A 143 1.74 6.06 2.71
C THR A 143 0.33 5.50 2.84
N TYR A 144 -0.46 5.56 1.75
CA TYR A 144 -1.84 5.08 1.65
C TYR A 144 -2.85 5.80 2.55
N VAL A 145 -2.48 6.92 3.13
CA VAL A 145 -3.37 7.82 3.89
C VAL A 145 -3.09 9.26 3.50
N SER A 146 -4.08 10.12 3.59
CA SER A 146 -3.93 11.56 3.32
C SER A 146 -3.40 12.34 4.52
N LYS A 147 -3.50 11.76 5.73
CA LYS A 147 -3.03 12.35 6.99
C LYS A 147 -2.57 11.26 7.95
N ALA A 148 -1.53 11.53 8.72
CA ALA A 148 -1.07 10.65 9.78
C ALA A 148 -1.07 11.39 11.14
N GLY A 149 -1.18 10.60 12.22
CA GLY A 149 -1.07 11.13 13.58
C GLY A 149 0.38 11.52 13.91
N GLY A 150 0.55 12.45 14.87
CA GLY A 150 1.87 12.83 15.39
C GLY A 150 2.73 13.67 14.44
N GLY A 151 2.13 14.33 13.44
CA GLY A 151 2.87 15.23 12.56
C GLY A 151 3.75 14.55 11.51
N ILE A 152 3.71 13.21 11.40
CA ILE A 152 4.44 12.48 10.35
C ILE A 152 3.84 12.85 8.99
N PRO A 153 4.67 13.22 8.00
CA PRO A 153 4.22 13.49 6.64
C PRO A 153 3.51 12.31 6.00
N ALA A 154 2.53 12.58 5.14
CA ALA A 154 1.70 11.55 4.54
C ALA A 154 1.49 11.74 3.04
N ILE A 155 1.44 10.64 2.28
CA ILE A 155 1.03 10.61 0.88
C ILE A 155 0.05 9.46 0.64
N GLY A 156 -1.11 9.77 0.07
CA GLY A 156 -2.12 8.77 -0.25
C GLY A 156 -3.47 9.37 -0.54
N ILE A 157 -4.52 8.59 -0.32
CA ILE A 157 -5.89 8.95 -0.61
C ILE A 157 -6.71 9.18 0.66
N ASP A 158 -7.89 9.78 0.50
CA ASP A 158 -8.93 9.81 1.52
C ASP A 158 -9.75 8.50 1.44
N ASN A 159 -9.41 7.54 2.31
CA ASN A 159 -10.05 6.22 2.34
C ASN A 159 -11.52 6.28 2.73
N GLU A 160 -11.90 7.19 3.62
CA GLU A 160 -13.28 7.38 4.06
C GLU A 160 -14.14 7.91 2.90
N ARG A 161 -13.66 8.98 2.25
CA ARG A 161 -14.36 9.58 1.11
C ARG A 161 -14.51 8.59 -0.05
N ALA A 162 -13.47 7.78 -0.31
CA ALA A 162 -13.50 6.81 -1.40
C ALA A 162 -14.56 5.71 -1.18
N THR A 163 -14.69 5.19 0.05
CA THR A 163 -15.73 4.20 0.34
C THR A 163 -17.12 4.81 0.50
N ARG A 164 -17.21 6.05 0.90
CA ARG A 164 -18.45 6.80 0.85
C ARG A 164 -18.98 6.86 -0.58
N GLU A 165 -18.16 7.22 -1.57
CA GLU A 165 -18.53 7.33 -2.98
C GLU A 165 -19.05 6.00 -3.56
N ILE A 166 -18.35 4.88 -3.32
CA ILE A 166 -18.82 3.57 -3.81
C ILE A 166 -20.13 3.12 -3.10
N THR A 167 -20.34 3.54 -1.85
CA THR A 167 -21.57 3.27 -1.12
C THR A 167 -22.74 4.09 -1.68
N GLU A 168 -22.52 5.39 -1.95
CA GLU A 168 -23.48 6.28 -2.60
C GLU A 168 -23.85 5.78 -4.00
N PHE A 169 -22.88 5.23 -4.74
CA PHE A 169 -23.15 4.58 -6.01
C PHE A 169 -24.12 3.39 -5.86
N LEU A 170 -23.91 2.50 -4.88
CA LEU A 170 -24.84 1.38 -4.63
C LEU A 170 -26.22 1.87 -4.16
N LEU A 171 -26.29 2.92 -3.37
CA LEU A 171 -27.55 3.57 -2.98
C LEU A 171 -28.28 4.12 -4.21
N SER A 172 -27.57 4.72 -5.15
CA SER A 172 -28.15 5.24 -6.41
C SER A 172 -28.74 4.14 -7.30
N LEU A 173 -28.24 2.90 -7.18
CA LEU A 173 -28.82 1.73 -7.84
C LEU A 173 -30.10 1.23 -7.15
N GLY A 174 -30.45 1.75 -5.98
CA GLY A 174 -31.64 1.40 -5.21
C GLY A 174 -31.44 0.33 -4.16
N HIS A 175 -30.21 0.00 -3.79
CA HIS A 175 -29.93 -0.92 -2.68
C HIS A 175 -30.30 -0.26 -1.34
N VAL A 176 -30.93 -1.04 -0.45
CA VAL A 176 -31.29 -0.64 0.93
C VAL A 176 -30.90 -1.71 1.97
N ARG A 177 -30.41 -2.86 1.55
CA ARG A 177 -29.97 -3.98 2.40
C ARG A 177 -28.54 -4.32 2.15
N PHE A 178 -27.69 -3.88 3.07
CA PHE A 178 -26.24 -3.89 2.94
C PHE A 178 -25.56 -4.84 3.91
N GLY A 179 -24.41 -5.36 3.51
CA GLY A 179 -23.42 -5.96 4.38
C GLY A 179 -22.02 -5.40 4.06
N ALA A 180 -21.11 -5.48 5.02
CA ALA A 180 -19.72 -5.10 4.84
C ALA A 180 -18.78 -6.23 5.27
N ILE A 181 -17.68 -6.42 4.52
CA ILE A 181 -16.61 -7.36 4.87
C ILE A 181 -15.32 -6.56 5.00
N ALA A 182 -14.72 -6.52 6.20
CA ALA A 182 -13.61 -5.64 6.50
C ALA A 182 -12.60 -6.27 7.46
N ASN A 183 -11.31 -5.92 7.30
CA ASN A 183 -10.31 -6.17 8.34
C ASN A 183 -10.34 -5.04 9.38
N ILE A 184 -10.84 -5.33 10.57
CA ILE A 184 -11.00 -4.35 11.64
C ILE A 184 -9.92 -4.58 12.71
N SER A 185 -8.64 -4.44 12.32
CA SER A 185 -7.52 -4.43 13.26
C SER A 185 -7.31 -3.00 13.83
N PRO A 186 -6.94 -2.86 15.12
CA PRO A 186 -6.58 -1.55 15.69
C PRO A 186 -5.43 -0.86 14.96
N SER A 187 -4.52 -1.61 14.35
CA SER A 187 -3.38 -1.11 13.58
C SER A 187 -3.68 -0.86 12.10
N ASN A 188 -4.92 -1.07 11.66
CA ASN A 188 -5.34 -0.86 10.27
C ASN A 188 -6.34 0.28 10.15
N ASP A 189 -5.84 1.50 10.28
CA ASP A 189 -6.61 2.73 10.19
C ASP A 189 -7.29 2.93 8.83
N ARG A 190 -6.68 2.46 7.75
CA ARG A 190 -7.24 2.55 6.39
C ARG A 190 -8.53 1.75 6.27
N SER A 191 -8.54 0.49 6.75
CA SER A 191 -9.76 -0.32 6.72
C SER A 191 -10.85 0.21 7.65
N ARG A 192 -10.47 0.80 8.79
CA ARG A 192 -11.43 1.51 9.66
C ARG A 192 -12.03 2.72 8.95
N ALA A 193 -11.20 3.59 8.37
CA ALA A 193 -11.68 4.74 7.62
C ALA A 193 -12.60 4.33 6.46
N ARG A 194 -12.30 3.21 5.78
CA ARG A 194 -13.19 2.65 4.75
C ARG A 194 -14.53 2.22 5.35
N LEU A 195 -14.53 1.55 6.50
CA LEU A 195 -15.78 1.17 7.17
C LEU A 195 -16.56 2.40 7.66
N ASP A 196 -15.88 3.41 8.20
CA ASP A 196 -16.50 4.66 8.62
C ASP A 196 -17.19 5.37 7.44
N GLY A 197 -16.57 5.39 6.27
CA GLY A 197 -17.15 5.93 5.04
C GLY A 197 -18.44 5.20 4.62
N ILE A 198 -18.44 3.86 4.68
CA ILE A 198 -19.63 3.05 4.43
C ILE A 198 -20.75 3.41 5.39
N GLN A 199 -20.45 3.37 6.70
CA GLN A 199 -21.45 3.64 7.75
C GLN A 199 -22.03 5.04 7.66
N ARG A 200 -21.19 6.05 7.34
CA ARG A 200 -21.61 7.44 7.20
C ARG A 200 -22.55 7.62 6.00
N ALA A 201 -22.18 7.08 4.82
CA ALA A 201 -23.03 7.17 3.63
C ALA A 201 -24.40 6.50 3.84
N LEU A 202 -24.41 5.32 4.47
CA LEU A 202 -25.67 4.63 4.80
C LEU A 202 -26.51 5.39 5.80
N ALA A 203 -25.91 5.95 6.86
CA ALA A 203 -26.60 6.73 7.88
C ALA A 203 -27.26 7.98 7.30
N GLU A 204 -26.58 8.68 6.39
CA GLU A 204 -27.14 9.85 5.69
C GLU A 204 -28.34 9.49 4.79
N ALA A 205 -28.37 8.25 4.29
CA ALA A 205 -29.52 7.69 3.55
C ALA A 205 -30.60 7.09 4.47
N GLY A 206 -30.49 7.24 5.79
CA GLY A 206 -31.44 6.69 6.78
C GLY A 206 -31.30 5.19 6.99
N ILE A 207 -30.21 4.56 6.53
CA ILE A 207 -29.95 3.13 6.65
C ILE A 207 -28.91 2.91 7.76
N ARG A 208 -29.25 2.09 8.75
CA ARG A 208 -28.32 1.72 9.82
C ARG A 208 -27.72 0.34 9.54
N LEU A 209 -26.41 0.29 9.33
CA LEU A 209 -25.67 -0.97 9.25
C LEU A 209 -25.50 -1.55 10.66
N GLN A 210 -26.11 -2.70 10.92
CA GLN A 210 -26.02 -3.37 12.22
C GLN A 210 -24.61 -3.97 12.43
N PRO A 211 -24.11 -4.08 13.67
CA PRO A 211 -22.81 -4.71 13.94
C PRO A 211 -22.68 -6.12 13.36
N THR A 212 -23.76 -6.91 13.32
CA THR A 212 -23.82 -8.25 12.75
C THR A 212 -23.78 -8.29 11.22
N GLN A 213 -23.99 -7.15 10.55
CA GLN A 213 -23.85 -6.99 9.11
C GLN A 213 -22.42 -6.58 8.70
N VAL A 214 -21.51 -6.42 9.67
CA VAL A 214 -20.11 -6.12 9.45
C VAL A 214 -19.29 -7.34 9.84
N ILE A 215 -18.88 -8.11 8.84
CA ILE A 215 -18.09 -9.33 9.09
C ILE A 215 -16.61 -8.99 9.07
N ARG A 216 -15.92 -9.39 10.15
CA ARG A 216 -14.47 -9.26 10.26
C ARG A 216 -13.77 -10.38 9.50
N ALA A 217 -12.81 -10.04 8.67
CA ALA A 217 -12.05 -10.99 7.88
C ALA A 217 -10.59 -10.55 7.70
N ASP A 218 -9.67 -11.50 7.75
CA ASP A 218 -8.29 -11.25 7.35
C ASP A 218 -8.16 -11.28 5.84
N TYR A 219 -7.13 -10.64 5.29
CA TYR A 219 -6.96 -10.44 3.86
C TYR A 219 -6.57 -11.72 3.11
N SER A 220 -7.53 -12.61 2.90
CA SER A 220 -7.37 -13.77 2.01
C SER A 220 -8.69 -14.09 1.30
N LEU A 221 -8.59 -14.76 0.14
CA LEU A 221 -9.76 -15.26 -0.59
C LEU A 221 -10.61 -16.20 0.29
N ALA A 222 -9.97 -17.05 1.09
CA ALA A 222 -10.66 -17.99 1.98
C ALA A 222 -11.48 -17.25 3.04
N GLN A 223 -10.94 -16.18 3.62
CA GLN A 223 -11.66 -15.36 4.59
C GLN A 223 -12.80 -14.59 3.94
N GLY A 224 -12.63 -14.04 2.73
CA GLY A 224 -13.71 -13.42 1.96
C GLY A 224 -14.87 -14.39 1.71
N ARG A 225 -14.56 -15.64 1.38
CA ARG A 225 -15.55 -16.72 1.23
C ARG A 225 -16.32 -17.00 2.51
N SER A 226 -15.60 -17.24 3.60
CA SER A 226 -16.23 -17.53 4.91
C SER A 226 -17.08 -16.36 5.39
N ALA A 227 -16.61 -15.13 5.22
CA ALA A 227 -17.30 -13.93 5.61
C ALA A 227 -18.61 -13.72 4.86
N LEU A 228 -18.63 -13.97 3.53
CA LEU A 228 -19.89 -13.89 2.77
C LEU A 228 -20.87 -14.95 3.21
N ARG A 229 -20.42 -16.19 3.41
CA ARG A 229 -21.31 -17.27 3.89
C ARG A 229 -21.94 -16.91 5.22
N GLN A 230 -21.15 -16.44 6.19
CA GLN A 230 -21.65 -15.98 7.48
C GLN A 230 -22.66 -14.85 7.32
N LEU A 231 -22.31 -13.80 6.57
CA LEU A 231 -23.18 -12.65 6.36
C LEU A 231 -24.55 -13.06 5.81
N LEU A 232 -24.58 -13.93 4.79
CA LEU A 232 -25.84 -14.33 4.16
C LEU A 232 -26.61 -15.39 4.95
N THR A 233 -25.96 -16.11 5.86
CA THR A 233 -26.66 -16.97 6.83
C THR A 233 -27.41 -16.13 7.86
N ASP A 234 -26.77 -15.08 8.39
CA ASP A 234 -27.35 -14.21 9.40
C ASP A 234 -28.30 -13.15 8.81
N HIS A 235 -28.04 -12.72 7.56
CA HIS A 235 -28.78 -11.67 6.84
C HIS A 235 -29.07 -12.09 5.39
N PRO A 236 -29.98 -13.07 5.16
CA PRO A 236 -30.23 -13.67 3.84
C PRO A 236 -30.86 -12.72 2.82
N ASP A 237 -31.38 -11.60 3.26
CA ASP A 237 -32.00 -10.58 2.43
C ASP A 237 -31.03 -9.47 1.97
N THR A 238 -29.73 -9.58 2.28
CA THR A 238 -28.69 -8.67 1.81
C THR A 238 -28.63 -8.64 0.29
N THR A 239 -28.63 -7.45 -0.30
CA THR A 239 -28.61 -7.25 -1.76
C THR A 239 -27.30 -6.61 -2.26
N ALA A 240 -26.52 -6.00 -1.38
CA ALA A 240 -25.21 -5.41 -1.69
C ALA A 240 -24.19 -5.70 -0.59
N VAL A 241 -22.99 -6.09 -0.97
CA VAL A 241 -21.87 -6.33 -0.06
C VAL A 241 -20.69 -5.46 -0.47
N ILE A 242 -20.21 -4.66 0.47
CA ILE A 242 -19.05 -3.79 0.28
C ILE A 242 -17.85 -4.41 0.99
N CYS A 243 -16.86 -4.82 0.22
CA CYS A 243 -15.61 -5.37 0.74
C CYS A 243 -14.55 -4.29 0.78
N THR A 244 -13.80 -4.21 1.88
CA THR A 244 -12.76 -3.18 2.04
C THR A 244 -11.46 -3.47 1.28
N THR A 245 -11.38 -4.58 0.54
CA THR A 245 -10.33 -4.90 -0.45
C THR A 245 -10.87 -5.81 -1.54
N ASP A 246 -10.23 -5.79 -2.71
CA ASP A 246 -10.56 -6.68 -3.82
C ASP A 246 -10.34 -8.15 -3.48
N THR A 247 -9.31 -8.45 -2.68
CA THR A 247 -9.05 -9.83 -2.22
C THR A 247 -10.26 -10.41 -1.49
N LEU A 248 -10.88 -9.64 -0.59
CA LEU A 248 -12.09 -10.07 0.13
C LEU A 248 -13.28 -10.16 -0.82
N ALA A 249 -13.42 -9.19 -1.75
CA ALA A 249 -14.51 -9.18 -2.73
C ALA A 249 -14.46 -10.37 -3.68
N ILE A 250 -13.28 -10.71 -4.21
CA ILE A 250 -13.08 -11.87 -5.10
C ILE A 250 -13.37 -13.17 -4.35
N GLY A 251 -12.95 -13.27 -3.08
CA GLY A 251 -13.33 -14.37 -2.21
C GLY A 251 -14.85 -14.48 -2.05
N ALA A 252 -15.52 -13.36 -1.75
CA ALA A 252 -16.98 -13.29 -1.64
C ALA A 252 -17.69 -13.70 -2.95
N MET A 253 -17.23 -13.20 -4.10
CA MET A 253 -17.78 -13.60 -5.41
C MET A 253 -17.65 -15.10 -5.67
N SER A 254 -16.50 -15.69 -5.33
CA SER A 254 -16.29 -17.15 -5.42
C SER A 254 -17.27 -17.93 -4.54
N GLU A 255 -17.58 -17.43 -3.35
CA GLU A 255 -18.57 -18.06 -2.47
C GLU A 255 -20.00 -17.87 -2.96
N ALA A 256 -20.36 -16.66 -3.44
CA ALA A 256 -21.68 -16.42 -4.04
C ALA A 256 -21.97 -17.41 -5.16
N ARG A 257 -21.00 -17.61 -6.08
CA ARG A 257 -21.12 -18.64 -7.15
C ARG A 257 -21.34 -20.03 -6.58
N LYS A 258 -20.61 -20.42 -5.54
CA LYS A 258 -20.74 -21.74 -4.88
C LYS A 258 -22.09 -21.94 -4.20
N MET A 259 -22.69 -20.86 -3.71
CA MET A 259 -24.05 -20.83 -3.14
C MET A 259 -25.16 -20.76 -4.22
N GLY A 260 -24.82 -20.74 -5.52
CA GLY A 260 -25.77 -20.58 -6.60
C GLY A 260 -26.35 -19.18 -6.75
N LEU A 261 -25.72 -18.18 -6.15
CA LEU A 261 -26.13 -16.77 -6.25
C LEU A 261 -25.44 -16.10 -7.43
N SER A 262 -26.24 -15.50 -8.31
CA SER A 262 -25.71 -14.74 -9.44
C SER A 262 -25.24 -13.34 -8.97
N VAL A 263 -24.02 -12.99 -9.33
CA VAL A 263 -23.47 -11.63 -9.21
C VAL A 263 -23.51 -11.03 -10.61
N PRO A 264 -24.15 -9.87 -10.83
CA PRO A 264 -24.75 -8.97 -9.85
C PRO A 264 -26.25 -9.19 -9.56
N GLN A 265 -26.96 -10.09 -10.29
CA GLN A 265 -28.43 -10.12 -10.34
C GLN A 265 -29.09 -10.47 -9.00
N ALA A 266 -28.48 -11.33 -8.18
CA ALA A 266 -28.95 -11.67 -6.84
C ALA A 266 -28.23 -10.86 -5.77
N LEU A 267 -26.96 -10.54 -5.98
CA LEU A 267 -26.10 -9.87 -5.01
C LEU A 267 -25.07 -8.99 -5.73
N SER A 268 -25.10 -7.69 -5.47
CA SER A 268 -24.05 -6.78 -5.87
C SER A 268 -22.86 -6.88 -4.92
N ILE A 269 -21.63 -6.96 -5.46
CA ILE A 269 -20.40 -7.01 -4.67
C ILE A 269 -19.43 -5.95 -5.19
N THR A 270 -18.83 -5.18 -4.26
CA THR A 270 -17.79 -4.19 -4.58
C THR A 270 -16.51 -4.47 -3.81
N GLY A 271 -15.39 -4.06 -4.39
CA GLY A 271 -14.06 -4.14 -3.79
C GLY A 271 -13.43 -2.77 -3.53
N PHE A 272 -12.12 -2.81 -3.27
CA PHE A 272 -11.26 -1.66 -3.09
C PHE A 272 -9.82 -2.08 -3.42
N ASP A 273 -9.06 -1.29 -4.11
CA ASP A 273 -7.65 -1.31 -4.51
C ASP A 273 -7.47 -1.33 -6.04
N ASP A 274 -8.38 -1.95 -6.82
CA ASP A 274 -8.33 -2.15 -8.28
C ASP A 274 -7.11 -2.98 -8.72
N VAL A 275 -6.86 -4.10 -8.02
CA VAL A 275 -5.79 -5.02 -8.42
C VAL A 275 -6.10 -5.66 -9.78
N GLU A 276 -5.07 -6.06 -10.54
CA GLU A 276 -5.21 -6.62 -11.89
C GLU A 276 -6.31 -7.68 -12.00
N LEU A 277 -6.37 -8.59 -11.03
CA LEU A 277 -7.35 -9.68 -10.99
C LEU A 277 -8.79 -9.18 -10.95
N SER A 278 -9.06 -7.97 -10.46
CA SER A 278 -10.41 -7.39 -10.37
C SER A 278 -11.08 -7.20 -11.72
N SER A 279 -10.28 -6.99 -12.77
CA SER A 279 -10.76 -6.92 -14.16
C SER A 279 -10.91 -8.26 -14.83
N GLN A 280 -10.31 -9.33 -14.30
CA GLN A 280 -10.21 -10.66 -14.91
C GLN A 280 -11.19 -11.67 -14.30
N VAL A 281 -11.80 -11.39 -13.15
CA VAL A 281 -12.83 -12.25 -12.56
C VAL A 281 -14.16 -12.15 -13.33
N ASP A 282 -15.00 -13.16 -13.23
CA ASP A 282 -16.31 -13.18 -13.86
C ASP A 282 -17.43 -13.17 -12.79
N PRO A 283 -18.26 -12.11 -12.80
CA PRO A 283 -18.14 -10.86 -13.58
C PRO A 283 -16.98 -9.98 -13.11
N PRO A 284 -16.45 -9.05 -13.95
CA PRO A 284 -15.45 -8.08 -13.54
C PRO A 284 -15.92 -7.22 -12.37
N LEU A 285 -15.03 -7.00 -11.39
CA LEU A 285 -15.33 -6.39 -10.10
C LEU A 285 -15.38 -4.86 -10.16
N THR A 286 -16.50 -4.26 -9.73
CA THR A 286 -16.62 -2.83 -9.42
C THR A 286 -15.81 -2.52 -8.17
N THR A 287 -14.91 -1.53 -8.23
CA THR A 287 -13.95 -1.25 -7.15
C THR A 287 -13.49 0.21 -7.13
N ILE A 288 -12.76 0.59 -6.11
CA ILE A 288 -12.01 1.85 -6.05
C ILE A 288 -10.57 1.61 -6.49
N SER A 289 -10.15 2.33 -7.53
CA SER A 289 -8.75 2.34 -7.99
C SER A 289 -7.95 3.37 -7.20
N ILE A 290 -6.88 2.94 -6.56
CA ILE A 290 -5.95 3.80 -5.84
C ILE A 290 -4.60 3.87 -6.57
N PRO A 291 -3.94 5.04 -6.60
CA PRO A 291 -2.72 5.25 -7.38
C PRO A 291 -1.48 4.73 -6.64
N ALA A 292 -1.34 3.39 -6.49
CA ALA A 292 -0.26 2.78 -5.70
C ALA A 292 1.14 3.15 -6.20
N ALA A 293 1.32 3.16 -7.52
CA ALA A 293 2.59 3.54 -8.13
C ALA A 293 2.95 5.01 -7.88
N GLU A 294 1.97 5.93 -7.95
CA GLU A 294 2.17 7.35 -7.63
C GLU A 294 2.48 7.54 -6.14
N ILE A 295 1.85 6.77 -5.25
CA ILE A 295 2.15 6.77 -3.81
C ILE A 295 3.61 6.35 -3.59
N GLY A 296 4.06 5.27 -4.23
CA GLY A 296 5.44 4.78 -4.14
C GLY A 296 6.46 5.79 -4.65
N ARG A 297 6.26 6.33 -5.86
CA ARG A 297 7.13 7.36 -6.44
C ARG A 297 7.18 8.62 -5.58
N GLY A 298 6.03 9.11 -5.15
CA GLY A 298 5.94 10.31 -4.32
C GLY A 298 6.60 10.15 -2.95
N ALA A 299 6.54 8.95 -2.34
CA ALA A 299 7.26 8.64 -1.11
C ALA A 299 8.78 8.65 -1.32
N ALA A 300 9.27 8.11 -2.45
CA ALA A 300 10.68 8.19 -2.82
C ALA A 300 11.14 9.64 -2.99
N ASP A 301 10.41 10.44 -3.77
CA ASP A 301 10.74 11.85 -4.02
C ASP A 301 10.74 12.67 -2.74
N TYR A 302 9.77 12.40 -1.86
CA TYR A 302 9.74 13.03 -0.53
C TYR A 302 11.04 12.75 0.24
N LEU A 303 11.44 11.47 0.38
CA LEU A 303 12.63 11.08 1.15
C LEU A 303 13.92 11.62 0.52
N ILE A 304 14.08 11.52 -0.80
CA ILE A 304 15.24 12.05 -1.52
C ILE A 304 15.39 13.56 -1.25
N ASN A 305 14.29 14.32 -1.27
CA ASN A 305 14.30 15.76 -1.02
C ASN A 305 14.55 16.06 0.47
N ALA A 306 13.90 15.36 1.39
CA ALA A 306 14.09 15.54 2.83
C ALA A 306 15.54 15.26 3.25
N ILE A 307 16.12 14.14 2.77
CA ILE A 307 17.53 13.79 3.02
C ILE A 307 18.48 14.86 2.45
N ALA A 308 18.14 15.47 1.32
CA ALA A 308 18.92 16.55 0.72
C ALA A 308 18.71 17.91 1.40
N GLY A 309 17.89 18.00 2.46
CA GLY A 309 17.57 19.27 3.15
C GLY A 309 16.69 20.20 2.32
N ARG A 310 16.01 19.70 1.30
CA ARG A 310 15.10 20.49 0.46
C ARG A 310 13.70 20.55 1.09
N PRO A 311 12.93 21.61 0.83
CA PRO A 311 11.55 21.71 1.31
C PRO A 311 10.69 20.55 0.81
N VAL A 312 9.88 19.97 1.71
CA VAL A 312 8.94 18.87 1.41
C VAL A 312 7.54 19.18 1.96
N PRO A 313 6.46 18.74 1.29
CA PRO A 313 5.11 18.93 1.77
C PRO A 313 4.82 18.06 3.01
N LYS A 314 3.98 18.56 3.92
CA LYS A 314 3.53 17.77 5.09
C LYS A 314 2.52 16.68 4.73
N SER A 315 1.74 16.89 3.68
CA SER A 315 0.80 15.88 3.18
C SER A 315 0.53 16.06 1.70
N VAL A 316 0.33 14.95 1.00
CA VAL A 316 -0.03 14.90 -0.42
C VAL A 316 -1.28 14.03 -0.55
N LEU A 317 -2.39 14.66 -0.91
CA LEU A 317 -3.63 13.97 -1.23
C LEU A 317 -3.65 13.65 -2.73
N LEU A 318 -3.68 12.36 -3.05
CA LEU A 318 -3.78 11.87 -4.42
C LEU A 318 -5.24 11.56 -4.79
N PRO A 319 -5.60 11.67 -6.07
CA PRO A 319 -6.92 11.28 -6.54
C PRO A 319 -7.05 9.75 -6.54
N TYR A 320 -8.27 9.27 -6.32
CA TYR A 320 -8.70 7.89 -6.57
C TYR A 320 -9.80 7.88 -7.62
N ARG A 321 -10.23 6.71 -8.09
CA ARG A 321 -11.32 6.58 -9.06
C ARG A 321 -12.26 5.45 -8.67
N LEU A 322 -13.57 5.67 -8.78
CA LEU A 322 -14.56 4.60 -8.82
C LEU A 322 -14.53 3.93 -10.20
N VAL A 323 -14.20 2.67 -10.25
CA VAL A 323 -14.15 1.85 -11.47
C VAL A 323 -15.37 0.95 -11.50
N MET A 324 -16.39 1.38 -12.23
CA MET A 324 -17.61 0.62 -12.42
C MET A 324 -17.37 -0.51 -13.41
N ARG A 325 -17.73 -1.74 -13.01
CA ARG A 325 -17.69 -2.95 -13.84
C ARG A 325 -19.01 -3.73 -13.70
N SER A 326 -18.99 -5.05 -13.88
CA SER A 326 -20.20 -5.86 -14.01
C SER A 326 -20.63 -6.58 -12.73
N SER A 327 -19.98 -6.34 -11.59
CA SER A 327 -20.32 -6.98 -10.30
C SER A 327 -21.44 -6.28 -9.53
N THR A 328 -22.04 -5.23 -10.11
CA THR A 328 -23.09 -4.41 -9.49
C THR A 328 -24.24 -4.17 -10.45
N ALA A 329 -25.48 -4.22 -9.94
CA ALA A 329 -26.70 -3.88 -10.68
C ALA A 329 -27.80 -3.44 -9.70
N SER A 330 -28.88 -2.86 -10.19
CA SER A 330 -30.05 -2.56 -9.36
C SER A 330 -30.59 -3.84 -8.70
N PRO A 331 -31.01 -3.79 -7.42
CA PRO A 331 -31.56 -4.94 -6.74
C PRO A 331 -32.83 -5.42 -7.43
N ARG A 332 -33.01 -6.74 -7.54
CA ARG A 332 -34.29 -7.28 -8.03
C ARG A 332 -35.40 -6.85 -7.07
N THR A 333 -36.37 -6.12 -7.57
CA THR A 333 -37.61 -5.88 -6.83
C THR A 333 -38.18 -7.24 -6.44
N ALA A 334 -38.34 -7.50 -5.14
CA ALA A 334 -39.04 -8.71 -4.70
C ALA A 334 -40.38 -8.73 -5.38
N LYS A 335 -40.61 -9.67 -6.31
CA LYS A 335 -41.95 -9.96 -6.84
C LYS A 335 -42.83 -10.16 -5.60
N ARG A 336 -43.81 -9.28 -5.34
CA ARG A 336 -44.86 -9.52 -4.36
C ARG A 336 -45.46 -10.88 -4.74
N LEU A 337 -45.25 -11.87 -3.89
CA LEU A 337 -46.00 -13.14 -4.01
C LEU A 337 -47.47 -12.76 -4.07
N PRO A 338 -48.24 -13.29 -5.05
CA PRO A 338 -49.67 -13.03 -5.08
C PRO A 338 -50.26 -13.46 -3.74
N ARG A 339 -51.00 -12.54 -3.08
CA ARG A 339 -51.75 -12.86 -1.86
C ARG A 339 -52.66 -14.04 -2.25
N ARG A 340 -52.54 -15.17 -1.55
CA ARG A 340 -53.51 -16.28 -1.66
C ARG A 340 -54.87 -15.68 -1.32
N PRO A 341 -55.89 -15.89 -2.18
CA PRO A 341 -57.25 -15.52 -1.81
C PRO A 341 -57.69 -16.32 -0.58
N ARG A 342 -58.43 -15.65 0.31
CA ARG A 342 -59.04 -16.27 1.52
C ARG A 342 -60.06 -17.30 1.15
#